data_ac45fe6f2930785dab85149df78e1361
#
_entry.id   ac45fe6f2930785dab85149df78e1361
#
_cell.length_a   1.000
_cell.length_b   1.000
_cell.length_c   1.000
_cell.angle_alpha   90.00
_cell.angle_beta   90.00
_cell.angle_gamma   90.00
#
_symmetry.space_group_name_H-M   'P 1'
#
loop_
_entity.id
_entity.type
_entity.pdbx_description
1 polymer ?
#
loop_
_entity_poly.entity_id
_entity_poly.type
_entity_poly.pdbx_seq_one_letter_code
_entity_poly.pdbx_strand_id
1 'polypeptide(L)'
;MQETKYIWQNGTVKPWAEATVHVLSHTLHYGGGAFEGIRFYESVQGSAIFKLDEHIDRLYYSTKAIGMKLPFTHTQIHEAIVDLVKMNDLTHGYIRPLAYYGYGNLGVSSHGNPVELAIACWPWGAYLAHDRVDVKTSKYIRVHPDSTVPDAKLCGHYLNGQMASMEIINTHYHEVLLLDANGFVAEGAGENLFIVKDGALYTPTLGTILAGITRETVIDFARHNDYTVTEKQMTLDDVYSADEAFFTGTAAEITPLRSLDDKVIGKDEVGPVTAFVKQKYADIVRGKCFEYMDGLTIVY
;
A
#
# COMPACT_ATOMS: atom_id res chain seq x y z
N MET A 1 -0.20 18.12 0.39
CA MET A 1 -1.52 17.45 0.53
C MET A 1 -2.58 18.54 0.45
N GLN A 2 -3.66 18.30 -0.30
CA GLN A 2 -4.79 19.23 -0.35
C GLN A 2 -5.78 18.83 0.75
N GLU A 3 -6.14 19.79 1.62
CA GLU A 3 -7.15 19.60 2.65
C GLU A 3 -8.53 19.45 2.03
N THR A 4 -9.39 18.65 2.67
CA THR A 4 -10.80 18.48 2.30
C THR A 4 -11.70 19.08 3.39
N LYS A 5 -13.02 18.98 3.21
CA LYS A 5 -13.95 19.61 4.16
C LYS A 5 -14.00 18.84 5.49
N TYR A 6 -14.00 17.51 5.43
CA TYR A 6 -14.36 16.65 6.55
C TYR A 6 -13.40 15.46 6.72
N ILE A 7 -13.26 15.03 7.98
CA ILE A 7 -12.66 13.76 8.43
C ILE A 7 -13.71 13.04 9.29
N TRP A 8 -13.82 11.74 9.14
CA TRP A 8 -14.56 10.89 10.07
C TRP A 8 -13.62 10.44 11.20
N GLN A 9 -14.03 10.66 12.48
CA GLN A 9 -13.24 10.25 13.63
C GLN A 9 -14.17 9.72 14.72
N ASN A 10 -13.96 8.47 15.14
CA ASN A 10 -14.68 7.82 16.24
C ASN A 10 -16.21 7.90 16.14
N GLY A 11 -16.77 7.62 14.96
CA GLY A 11 -18.21 7.62 14.73
C GLY A 11 -18.79 9.00 14.38
N THR A 12 -17.98 10.05 14.30
CA THR A 12 -18.43 11.42 14.06
C THR A 12 -17.68 12.06 12.90
N VAL A 13 -18.39 12.70 11.99
CA VAL A 13 -17.81 13.56 10.96
C VAL A 13 -17.46 14.90 11.56
N LYS A 14 -16.24 15.36 11.35
CA LYS A 14 -15.71 16.62 11.87
C LYS A 14 -15.14 17.47 10.73
N PRO A 15 -15.13 18.80 10.84
CA PRO A 15 -14.30 19.65 10.00
C PRO A 15 -12.85 19.19 10.02
N TRP A 16 -12.15 19.30 8.90
CA TRP A 16 -10.75 18.85 8.76
C TRP A 16 -9.85 19.34 9.89
N ALA A 17 -9.90 20.63 10.21
CA ALA A 17 -9.06 21.26 11.24
C ALA A 17 -9.36 20.79 12.68
N GLU A 18 -10.53 20.18 12.92
CA GLU A 18 -10.96 19.71 14.24
C GLU A 18 -10.59 18.26 14.53
N ALA A 19 -10.12 17.53 13.51
CA ALA A 19 -9.69 16.14 13.65
C ALA A 19 -8.29 16.06 14.27
N THR A 20 -8.24 16.31 15.58
CA THR A 20 -7.00 16.36 16.37
C THR A 20 -6.91 15.20 17.35
N VAL A 21 -5.70 14.91 17.79
CA VAL A 21 -5.40 13.93 18.84
C VAL A 21 -4.56 14.55 19.94
N HIS A 22 -4.68 14.03 21.16
CA HIS A 22 -3.86 14.50 22.26
C HIS A 22 -2.40 14.08 22.08
N VAL A 23 -1.43 14.94 22.40
CA VAL A 23 0.01 14.67 22.23
C VAL A 23 0.49 13.45 23.02
N LEU A 24 -0.21 13.06 24.08
CA LEU A 24 0.06 11.85 24.85
C LEU A 24 -0.74 10.63 24.37
N SER A 25 -1.30 10.66 23.16
CA SER A 25 -1.85 9.44 22.54
C SER A 25 -0.75 8.40 22.41
N HIS A 26 -1.00 7.18 22.90
CA HIS A 26 0.00 6.12 23.04
C HIS A 26 0.72 5.82 21.72
N THR A 27 -0.02 5.75 20.62
CA THR A 27 0.55 5.48 19.29
C THR A 27 1.62 6.49 18.87
N LEU A 28 1.52 7.77 19.26
CA LEU A 28 2.51 8.79 18.93
C LEU A 28 3.87 8.54 19.60
N HIS A 29 3.90 7.80 20.70
CA HIS A 29 5.13 7.49 21.45
C HIS A 29 5.70 6.12 21.10
N TYR A 30 4.84 5.15 20.81
CA TYR A 30 5.24 3.73 20.70
C TYR A 30 4.92 3.09 19.36
N GLY A 31 4.32 3.82 18.40
CA GLY A 31 4.07 3.35 17.04
C GLY A 31 2.98 2.27 16.91
N GLY A 32 2.28 1.95 18.00
CA GLY A 32 1.24 0.92 18.03
C GLY A 32 -0.05 1.38 17.35
N GLY A 33 -0.09 1.37 16.03
CA GLY A 33 -1.24 1.68 15.21
C GLY A 33 -1.24 0.85 13.94
N ALA A 34 -2.37 0.81 13.23
CA ALA A 34 -2.53 0.16 11.94
C ALA A 34 -3.27 1.10 10.98
N PHE A 35 -2.93 1.07 9.70
CA PHE A 35 -3.57 1.94 8.75
C PHE A 35 -3.81 1.25 7.42
N GLU A 36 -4.70 1.83 6.63
CA GLU A 36 -4.90 1.44 5.24
C GLU A 36 -4.60 2.60 4.29
N GLY A 37 -4.37 2.23 3.04
CA GLY A 37 -4.29 3.14 1.94
C GLY A 37 -5.16 2.60 0.82
N ILE A 38 -6.21 3.32 0.46
CA ILE A 38 -7.24 2.88 -0.46
C ILE A 38 -7.37 3.95 -1.56
N ARG A 39 -7.45 3.54 -2.81
CA ARG A 39 -7.74 4.46 -3.91
C ARG A 39 -9.17 4.35 -4.39
N PHE A 40 -9.69 5.48 -4.84
CA PHE A 40 -10.92 5.54 -5.60
C PHE A 40 -10.69 6.32 -6.89
N TYR A 41 -11.42 5.95 -7.93
CA TYR A 41 -11.17 6.35 -9.30
C TYR A 41 -12.43 6.82 -9.98
N GLU A 42 -12.30 7.71 -10.94
CA GLU A 42 -13.33 7.93 -11.95
C GLU A 42 -13.44 6.66 -12.80
N SER A 43 -14.58 6.00 -12.73
CA SER A 43 -14.87 4.77 -13.47
C SER A 43 -15.98 4.98 -14.51
N VAL A 44 -16.21 3.97 -15.34
CA VAL A 44 -17.31 3.98 -16.31
C VAL A 44 -18.70 4.03 -15.67
N GLN A 45 -18.81 3.74 -14.36
CA GLN A 45 -20.05 3.77 -13.59
C GLN A 45 -20.13 4.95 -12.61
N GLY A 46 -19.18 5.88 -12.65
CA GLY A 46 -19.03 6.96 -11.69
C GLY A 46 -17.81 6.81 -10.81
N SER A 47 -17.77 7.47 -9.66
CA SER A 47 -16.67 7.30 -8.71
C SER A 47 -16.74 5.94 -8.03
N ALA A 48 -15.65 5.18 -8.04
CA ALA A 48 -15.59 3.83 -7.48
C ALA A 48 -14.35 3.60 -6.63
N ILE A 49 -14.53 3.01 -5.45
CA ILE A 49 -13.45 2.59 -4.56
C ILE A 49 -13.06 1.16 -4.94
N PHE A 50 -11.77 0.92 -5.19
CA PHE A 50 -11.29 -0.39 -5.58
C PHE A 50 -10.95 -1.25 -4.35
N LYS A 51 -11.53 -2.45 -4.29
CA LYS A 51 -11.31 -3.48 -3.26
C LYS A 51 -11.47 -2.97 -1.82
N LEU A 52 -12.56 -2.21 -1.59
CA LEU A 52 -12.82 -1.60 -0.29
C LEU A 52 -12.92 -2.63 0.84
N ASP A 53 -13.62 -3.73 0.61
CA ASP A 53 -13.83 -4.76 1.64
C ASP A 53 -12.52 -5.48 1.99
N GLU A 54 -11.68 -5.81 1.02
CA GLU A 54 -10.36 -6.43 1.25
C GLU A 54 -9.43 -5.48 2.02
N HIS A 55 -9.52 -4.18 1.80
CA HIS A 55 -8.77 -3.20 2.59
C HIS A 55 -9.28 -3.13 4.03
N ILE A 56 -10.59 -3.18 4.26
CA ILE A 56 -11.15 -3.20 5.60
C ILE A 56 -10.78 -4.50 6.32
N ASP A 57 -10.85 -5.65 5.65
CA ASP A 57 -10.42 -6.94 6.19
C ASP A 57 -8.95 -6.92 6.61
N ARG A 58 -8.07 -6.33 5.79
CA ARG A 58 -6.66 -6.18 6.13
C ARG A 58 -6.43 -5.20 7.28
N LEU A 59 -7.25 -4.15 7.43
CA LEU A 59 -7.23 -3.29 8.61
C LEU A 59 -7.55 -4.08 9.87
N TYR A 60 -8.58 -4.94 9.84
CA TYR A 60 -8.91 -5.84 10.97
C TYR A 60 -7.79 -6.83 11.26
N TYR A 61 -7.20 -7.43 10.25
CA TYR A 61 -6.04 -8.30 10.40
C TYR A 61 -4.88 -7.58 11.09
N SER A 62 -4.54 -6.39 10.59
CA SER A 62 -3.42 -5.60 11.11
C SER A 62 -3.64 -5.14 12.56
N THR A 63 -4.86 -4.70 12.89
CA THR A 63 -5.18 -4.30 14.26
C THR A 63 -5.15 -5.49 15.23
N LYS A 64 -5.65 -6.65 14.79
CA LYS A 64 -5.61 -7.89 15.58
C LYS A 64 -4.16 -8.34 15.87
N ALA A 65 -3.24 -8.16 14.93
CA ALA A 65 -1.82 -8.52 15.08
C ALA A 65 -1.15 -7.82 16.28
N ILE A 66 -1.63 -6.62 16.67
CA ILE A 66 -1.13 -5.87 17.83
C ILE A 66 -2.12 -5.87 19.00
N GLY A 67 -3.07 -6.81 19.03
CA GLY A 67 -4.05 -6.92 20.11
C GLY A 67 -5.09 -5.79 20.17
N MET A 68 -5.22 -5.01 19.12
CA MET A 68 -6.17 -3.90 19.03
C MET A 68 -7.52 -4.42 18.54
N LYS A 69 -8.57 -4.16 19.31
CA LYS A 69 -9.95 -4.48 18.93
C LYS A 69 -10.66 -3.21 18.45
N LEU A 70 -10.95 -3.14 17.17
CA LEU A 70 -11.70 -2.01 16.61
C LEU A 70 -13.10 -1.91 17.24
N PRO A 71 -13.54 -0.69 17.62
CA PRO A 71 -14.86 -0.50 18.24
C PRO A 71 -15.99 -0.35 17.22
N PHE A 72 -15.70 -0.51 15.92
CA PHE A 72 -16.67 -0.40 14.82
C PHE A 72 -16.75 -1.71 14.05
N THR A 73 -17.91 -2.03 13.50
CA THR A 73 -18.10 -3.18 12.62
C THR A 73 -17.58 -2.90 11.21
N HIS A 74 -17.32 -3.97 10.43
CA HIS A 74 -16.93 -3.87 9.02
C HIS A 74 -17.89 -2.96 8.23
N THR A 75 -19.20 -3.19 8.34
CA THR A 75 -20.25 -2.40 7.69
C THR A 75 -20.17 -0.91 8.07
N GLN A 76 -19.99 -0.60 9.36
CA GLN A 76 -19.86 0.78 9.81
C GLN A 76 -18.64 1.50 9.23
N ILE A 77 -17.50 0.79 9.09
CA ILE A 77 -16.30 1.36 8.46
C ILE A 77 -16.52 1.54 6.95
N HIS A 78 -17.13 0.56 6.28
CA HIS A 78 -17.48 0.63 4.86
C HIS A 78 -18.38 1.85 4.57
N GLU A 79 -19.51 1.97 5.28
CA GLU A 79 -20.44 3.09 5.14
C GLU A 79 -19.76 4.43 5.42
N ALA A 80 -18.98 4.51 6.51
CA ALA A 80 -18.23 5.73 6.87
C ALA A 80 -17.26 6.18 5.76
N ILE A 81 -16.59 5.24 5.11
CA ILE A 81 -15.69 5.54 3.99
C ILE A 81 -16.46 6.08 2.79
N VAL A 82 -17.52 5.38 2.36
CA VAL A 82 -18.32 5.77 1.19
C VAL A 82 -18.96 7.15 1.43
N ASP A 83 -19.57 7.36 2.59
CA ASP A 83 -20.22 8.63 2.93
C ASP A 83 -19.23 9.77 3.05
N LEU A 84 -18.03 9.51 3.61
CA LEU A 84 -17.00 10.55 3.72
C LEU A 84 -16.50 11.03 2.34
N VAL A 85 -16.34 10.12 1.38
CA VAL A 85 -15.98 10.48 -0.01
C VAL A 85 -17.07 11.36 -0.62
N LYS A 86 -18.36 11.01 -0.46
CA LYS A 86 -19.50 11.82 -0.91
C LYS A 86 -19.52 13.20 -0.27
N MET A 87 -19.39 13.27 1.06
CA MET A 87 -19.43 14.53 1.81
C MET A 87 -18.30 15.51 1.41
N ASN A 88 -17.18 14.98 0.94
CA ASN A 88 -16.05 15.77 0.45
C ASN A 88 -16.14 16.10 -1.05
N ASP A 89 -17.19 15.69 -1.76
CA ASP A 89 -17.43 15.93 -3.19
C ASP A 89 -16.25 15.46 -4.07
N LEU A 90 -15.68 14.29 -3.78
CA LEU A 90 -14.50 13.76 -4.47
C LEU A 90 -14.89 12.69 -5.48
N THR A 91 -14.34 12.76 -6.69
CA THR A 91 -14.53 11.75 -7.75
C THR A 91 -13.37 10.79 -7.89
N HIS A 92 -12.18 11.16 -7.45
CA HIS A 92 -10.97 10.34 -7.41
C HIS A 92 -10.06 10.80 -6.27
N GLY A 93 -9.21 9.91 -5.77
CA GLY A 93 -8.27 10.27 -4.72
C GLY A 93 -7.82 9.09 -3.86
N TYR A 94 -7.52 9.40 -2.62
CA TYR A 94 -6.96 8.47 -1.66
C TYR A 94 -7.70 8.54 -0.33
N ILE A 95 -7.88 7.40 0.31
CA ILE A 95 -8.53 7.25 1.60
C ILE A 95 -7.52 6.63 2.57
N ARG A 96 -7.44 7.19 3.78
CA ARG A 96 -6.55 6.76 4.86
C ARG A 96 -7.34 6.43 6.12
N PRO A 97 -7.80 5.20 6.30
CA PRO A 97 -8.19 4.72 7.62
C PRO A 97 -6.95 4.56 8.51
N LEU A 98 -7.05 5.02 9.75
CA LEU A 98 -5.99 4.93 10.76
C LEU A 98 -6.60 4.51 12.10
N ALA A 99 -6.26 3.31 12.54
CA ALA A 99 -6.57 2.80 13.86
C ALA A 99 -5.38 3.00 14.80
N TYR A 100 -5.62 3.53 15.99
CA TYR A 100 -4.54 3.87 16.90
C TYR A 100 -4.96 3.78 18.37
N TYR A 101 -3.99 3.55 19.26
CA TYR A 101 -4.22 3.68 20.68
C TYR A 101 -4.18 5.16 21.07
N GLY A 102 -5.30 5.66 21.57
CA GLY A 102 -5.51 7.05 21.93
C GLY A 102 -4.85 7.45 23.26
N TYR A 103 -5.37 8.54 23.84
CA TYR A 103 -4.92 9.07 25.13
C TYR A 103 -5.39 8.20 26.28
N GLY A 104 -4.43 7.77 27.12
CA GLY A 104 -4.66 6.90 28.25
C GLY A 104 -3.39 6.72 29.08
N ASN A 105 -3.03 5.48 29.36
CA ASN A 105 -1.79 5.15 30.07
C ASN A 105 -0.58 5.26 29.13
N LEU A 106 0.53 5.79 29.64
CA LEU A 106 1.84 5.76 28.99
C LEU A 106 2.68 4.62 29.58
N GLY A 107 3.46 3.99 28.72
CA GLY A 107 4.28 2.82 28.98
C GLY A 107 4.26 1.91 27.75
N VAL A 108 5.15 0.96 27.66
CA VAL A 108 5.25 0.09 26.47
C VAL A 108 3.97 -0.73 26.23
N SER A 109 3.31 -1.14 27.33
CA SER A 109 2.03 -1.86 27.21
C SER A 109 0.91 -0.91 26.83
N SER A 110 0.22 -1.24 25.76
CA SER A 110 -1.00 -0.54 25.30
C SER A 110 -2.28 -1.01 26.00
N HIS A 111 -2.18 -2.00 26.89
CA HIS A 111 -3.35 -2.61 27.54
C HIS A 111 -4.19 -1.56 28.30
N GLY A 112 -5.49 -1.58 28.03
CA GLY A 112 -6.45 -0.65 28.67
C GLY A 112 -6.51 0.75 28.03
N ASN A 113 -5.69 1.05 27.02
CA ASN A 113 -5.82 2.31 26.28
C ASN A 113 -7.03 2.27 25.32
N PRO A 114 -7.70 3.41 25.12
CA PRO A 114 -8.79 3.48 24.15
C PRO A 114 -8.28 3.21 22.74
N VAL A 115 -9.05 2.45 21.96
CA VAL A 115 -8.82 2.25 20.55
C VAL A 115 -9.67 3.27 19.78
N GLU A 116 -9.02 4.04 18.96
CA GLU A 116 -9.61 5.08 18.15
C GLU A 116 -9.44 4.78 16.65
N LEU A 117 -10.37 5.27 15.82
CA LEU A 117 -10.32 5.14 14.37
C LEU A 117 -10.61 6.51 13.74
N ALA A 118 -9.73 6.93 12.83
CA ALA A 118 -9.94 8.09 11.97
C ALA A 118 -9.90 7.67 10.50
N ILE A 119 -10.71 8.31 9.67
CA ILE A 119 -10.74 8.11 8.22
C ILE A 119 -10.65 9.48 7.57
N ALA A 120 -9.62 9.70 6.77
CA ALA A 120 -9.45 10.91 5.96
C ALA A 120 -9.47 10.53 4.47
N CYS A 121 -9.93 11.44 3.61
CA CYS A 121 -9.81 11.28 2.16
C CYS A 121 -9.42 12.61 1.52
N TRP A 122 -8.65 12.56 0.43
CA TRP A 122 -8.17 13.74 -0.29
C TRP A 122 -7.88 13.44 -1.75
N PRO A 123 -7.92 14.45 -2.64
CA PRO A 123 -7.45 14.30 -4.02
C PRO A 123 -5.97 13.91 -4.02
N TRP A 124 -5.62 12.88 -4.78
CA TRP A 124 -4.23 12.48 -4.92
C TRP A 124 -3.91 12.01 -6.33
N GLY A 125 -2.83 12.57 -6.91
CA GLY A 125 -2.30 12.20 -8.20
C GLY A 125 -1.34 11.00 -8.15
N ALA A 126 -0.40 10.94 -9.07
CA ALA A 126 0.64 9.91 -9.08
C ALA A 126 1.53 10.00 -7.83
N TYR A 127 1.78 8.86 -7.18
CA TYR A 127 2.66 8.78 -6.00
C TYR A 127 4.13 8.92 -6.39
N LEU A 128 4.57 8.12 -7.35
CA LEU A 128 5.88 8.26 -7.97
C LEU A 128 5.70 9.06 -9.26
N ALA A 129 6.22 10.29 -9.30
CA ALA A 129 6.00 11.26 -10.37
C ALA A 129 6.83 10.98 -11.64
N HIS A 130 7.34 9.75 -11.80
CA HIS A 130 8.20 9.35 -12.89
C HIS A 130 7.57 8.20 -13.68
N ASP A 131 7.74 8.20 -14.99
CA ASP A 131 7.25 7.11 -15.86
C ASP A 131 7.94 5.78 -15.53
N ARG A 132 9.21 5.87 -15.12
CA ARG A 132 10.05 4.76 -14.63
C ARG A 132 10.94 5.26 -13.49
N VAL A 133 11.28 4.39 -12.56
CA VAL A 133 12.05 4.73 -11.37
C VAL A 133 13.43 4.07 -11.34
N ASP A 134 14.41 4.83 -10.84
CA ASP A 134 15.70 4.32 -10.45
C ASP A 134 15.68 3.94 -8.99
N VAL A 135 16.10 2.72 -8.69
CA VAL A 135 15.97 2.11 -7.38
C VAL A 135 17.35 1.81 -6.80
N LYS A 136 17.49 2.01 -5.51
CA LYS A 136 18.71 1.66 -4.76
C LYS A 136 18.42 0.53 -3.79
N THR A 137 19.29 -0.48 -3.74
CA THR A 137 19.29 -1.45 -2.64
C THR A 137 19.67 -0.75 -1.35
N SER A 138 18.78 -0.78 -0.36
CA SER A 138 19.02 -0.18 0.96
C SER A 138 19.97 -1.03 1.80
N LYS A 139 20.77 -0.37 2.66
CA LYS A 139 21.52 -1.06 3.72
C LYS A 139 20.64 -1.58 4.85
N TYR A 140 19.42 -1.02 4.99
CA TYR A 140 18.45 -1.50 5.96
C TYR A 140 17.68 -2.68 5.39
N ILE A 141 17.53 -3.74 6.19
CA ILE A 141 16.71 -4.89 5.83
C ILE A 141 15.24 -4.64 6.19
N ARG A 142 14.34 -5.38 5.56
CA ARG A 142 12.93 -5.40 5.94
C ARG A 142 12.77 -5.94 7.37
N VAL A 143 11.75 -5.48 8.09
CA VAL A 143 11.48 -5.94 9.46
C VAL A 143 11.50 -7.47 9.55
N HIS A 144 12.18 -8.00 10.59
CA HIS A 144 12.37 -9.43 10.74
C HIS A 144 11.08 -10.10 11.21
N PRO A 145 10.68 -11.27 10.66
CA PRO A 145 9.43 -11.95 11.03
C PRO A 145 9.40 -12.40 12.50
N ASP A 146 10.55 -12.69 13.12
CA ASP A 146 10.62 -13.04 14.54
C ASP A 146 10.53 -11.82 15.47
N SER A 147 10.59 -10.58 14.95
CA SER A 147 10.50 -9.35 15.74
C SER A 147 9.12 -8.70 15.70
N THR A 148 8.31 -9.05 14.73
CA THR A 148 6.99 -8.44 14.47
C THR A 148 6.16 -9.31 13.54
N VAL A 149 5.01 -8.81 13.07
CA VAL A 149 4.13 -9.46 12.08
C VAL A 149 4.28 -8.72 10.74
N PRO A 150 5.24 -9.09 9.84
CA PRO A 150 5.65 -8.27 8.70
C PRO A 150 4.54 -7.97 7.68
N ASP A 151 3.57 -8.87 7.54
CA ASP A 151 2.43 -8.74 6.64
C ASP A 151 1.27 -7.90 7.21
N ALA A 152 1.33 -7.52 8.48
CA ALA A 152 0.41 -6.55 9.08
C ALA A 152 0.83 -5.11 8.74
N LYS A 153 -0.14 -4.27 8.32
CA LYS A 153 0.11 -2.88 7.92
C LYS A 153 0.14 -1.95 9.13
N LEU A 154 1.23 -2.06 9.92
CA LEU A 154 1.41 -1.35 11.20
C LEU A 154 2.19 -0.04 11.02
N CYS A 155 1.77 1.02 11.72
CA CYS A 155 2.43 2.33 11.68
C CYS A 155 3.93 2.23 12.01
N GLY A 156 4.30 1.45 13.03
CA GLY A 156 5.69 1.29 13.48
C GLY A 156 6.61 0.65 12.44
N HIS A 157 6.09 -0.17 11.53
CA HIS A 157 6.88 -0.79 10.45
C HIS A 157 7.40 0.24 9.44
N TYR A 158 6.65 1.31 9.24
CA TYR A 158 7.01 2.34 8.25
C TYR A 158 8.19 3.21 8.65
N LEU A 159 8.62 3.19 9.92
CA LEU A 159 9.89 3.78 10.32
C LEU A 159 11.07 3.12 9.58
N ASN A 160 11.02 1.80 9.37
CA ASN A 160 12.02 1.06 8.60
C ASN A 160 12.10 1.57 7.15
N GLY A 161 10.97 1.72 6.45
CA GLY A 161 10.91 2.32 5.12
C GLY A 161 11.38 3.78 5.09
N GLN A 162 11.00 4.59 6.09
CA GLN A 162 11.47 5.98 6.21
C GLN A 162 13.00 6.04 6.33
N MET A 163 13.61 5.20 7.16
CA MET A 163 15.08 5.15 7.30
C MET A 163 15.77 4.76 5.99
N ALA A 164 15.19 3.82 5.26
CA ALA A 164 15.70 3.42 3.94
C ALA A 164 15.55 4.56 2.92
N SER A 165 14.40 5.22 2.85
CA SER A 165 14.18 6.36 1.94
C SER A 165 15.08 7.56 2.24
N MET A 166 15.56 7.74 3.49
CA MET A 166 16.54 8.79 3.82
C MET A 166 17.89 8.58 3.13
N GLU A 167 18.22 7.35 2.71
CA GLU A 167 19.49 7.06 2.01
C GLU A 167 19.54 7.66 0.61
N ILE A 168 18.41 7.90 0.00
CA ILE A 168 18.31 8.41 -1.38
C ILE A 168 18.03 9.92 -1.46
N ILE A 169 17.87 10.60 -0.32
CA ILE A 169 17.68 12.06 -0.29
C ILE A 169 18.89 12.73 -0.95
N ASN A 170 18.63 13.64 -1.89
CA ASN A 170 19.62 14.34 -2.71
C ASN A 170 20.46 13.44 -3.63
N THR A 171 19.96 12.27 -3.98
CA THR A 171 20.51 11.39 -5.01
C THR A 171 19.63 11.42 -6.26
N HIS A 172 19.98 10.66 -7.29
CA HIS A 172 19.15 10.48 -8.48
C HIS A 172 18.16 9.30 -8.35
N TYR A 173 18.22 8.54 -7.27
CA TYR A 173 17.29 7.44 -7.02
C TYR A 173 15.93 7.97 -6.60
N HIS A 174 14.89 7.23 -6.94
CA HIS A 174 13.49 7.58 -6.70
C HIS A 174 12.83 6.72 -5.62
N GLU A 175 13.32 5.48 -5.46
CA GLU A 175 12.81 4.52 -4.48
C GLU A 175 13.93 3.57 -4.01
N VAL A 176 13.68 2.82 -2.94
CA VAL A 176 14.60 1.85 -2.37
C VAL A 176 14.04 0.44 -2.47
N LEU A 177 14.92 -0.55 -2.57
CA LEU A 177 14.62 -1.97 -2.45
C LEU A 177 15.21 -2.50 -1.15
N LEU A 178 14.38 -3.16 -0.35
CA LEU A 178 14.77 -3.80 0.90
C LEU A 178 15.02 -5.29 0.66
N LEU A 179 16.04 -5.82 1.32
CA LEU A 179 16.27 -7.27 1.43
C LEU A 179 15.71 -7.78 2.76
N ASP A 180 15.45 -9.07 2.82
CA ASP A 180 15.13 -9.74 4.08
C ASP A 180 16.41 -10.05 4.90
N ALA A 181 16.25 -10.62 6.08
CA ALA A 181 17.36 -10.96 6.96
C ALA A 181 18.30 -12.04 6.41
N ASN A 182 17.90 -12.77 5.37
CA ASN A 182 18.70 -13.79 4.71
C ASN A 182 19.36 -13.28 3.43
N GLY A 183 19.17 -12.01 3.08
CA GLY A 183 19.72 -11.39 1.88
C GLY A 183 18.89 -11.61 0.61
N PHE A 184 17.68 -12.16 0.71
CA PHE A 184 16.76 -12.24 -0.41
C PHE A 184 15.99 -10.94 -0.59
N VAL A 185 15.58 -10.68 -1.82
CA VAL A 185 14.75 -9.53 -2.16
C VAL A 185 13.41 -9.62 -1.44
N ALA A 186 13.04 -8.55 -0.73
CA ALA A 186 11.77 -8.41 -0.05
C ALA A 186 10.81 -7.51 -0.86
N GLU A 187 10.84 -6.22 -0.61
CA GLU A 187 9.91 -5.24 -1.20
C GLU A 187 10.51 -3.84 -1.20
N GLY A 188 9.86 -2.85 -1.85
CA GLY A 188 10.19 -1.44 -1.72
C GLY A 188 9.84 -0.88 -0.35
N ALA A 189 10.01 0.43 -0.13
CA ALA A 189 9.63 1.06 1.15
C ALA A 189 8.12 1.01 1.41
N GLY A 190 7.30 0.97 0.37
CA GLY A 190 5.84 0.90 0.45
C GLY A 190 5.16 0.09 -0.66
N GLU A 191 5.91 -0.67 -1.46
CA GLU A 191 5.48 -1.38 -2.67
C GLU A 191 6.05 -2.79 -2.73
N ASN A 192 5.28 -3.74 -3.31
CA ASN A 192 5.80 -5.06 -3.65
C ASN A 192 6.52 -5.05 -5.00
N LEU A 193 7.50 -5.95 -5.18
CA LEU A 193 8.27 -6.09 -6.42
C LEU A 193 7.78 -7.26 -7.27
N PHE A 194 7.76 -7.05 -8.58
CA PHE A 194 7.72 -8.08 -9.61
C PHE A 194 8.90 -7.94 -10.55
N ILE A 195 9.39 -9.07 -11.06
CA ILE A 195 10.29 -9.12 -12.21
C ILE A 195 9.67 -9.97 -13.30
N VAL A 196 10.08 -9.71 -14.54
CA VAL A 196 9.75 -10.53 -15.71
C VAL A 196 11.02 -11.14 -16.23
N LYS A 197 11.00 -12.45 -16.47
CA LYS A 197 12.09 -13.19 -17.11
C LYS A 197 11.51 -14.20 -18.09
N ASP A 198 11.98 -14.17 -19.33
CA ASP A 198 11.51 -15.06 -20.42
C ASP A 198 9.97 -15.08 -20.55
N GLY A 199 9.33 -13.92 -20.38
CA GLY A 199 7.88 -13.73 -20.44
C GLY A 199 7.09 -14.21 -19.21
N ALA A 200 7.71 -14.78 -18.19
CA ALA A 200 7.08 -15.18 -16.94
C ALA A 200 7.29 -14.12 -15.83
N LEU A 201 6.31 -13.96 -14.95
CA LEU A 201 6.37 -13.06 -13.80
C LEU A 201 6.85 -13.80 -12.55
N TYR A 202 7.68 -13.13 -11.77
CA TYR A 202 8.15 -13.61 -10.48
C TYR A 202 8.00 -12.51 -9.43
N THR A 203 7.64 -12.90 -8.21
CA THR A 203 7.50 -11.98 -7.07
C THR A 203 7.95 -12.69 -5.78
N PRO A 204 8.47 -11.97 -4.77
CA PRO A 204 8.84 -12.60 -3.50
C PRO A 204 7.68 -13.33 -2.83
N THR A 205 7.99 -14.43 -2.13
CA THR A 205 7.02 -15.17 -1.31
C THR A 205 6.56 -14.32 -0.12
N LEU A 206 5.34 -14.56 0.35
CA LEU A 206 4.85 -13.99 1.61
C LEU A 206 5.71 -14.47 2.81
N GLY A 207 5.62 -13.73 3.93
CA GLY A 207 6.32 -14.02 5.19
C GLY A 207 7.26 -12.89 5.63
N THR A 208 7.89 -12.19 4.69
CA THR A 208 8.75 -11.02 4.98
C THR A 208 8.23 -9.73 4.35
N ILE A 209 7.22 -9.81 3.51
CA ILE A 209 6.62 -8.70 2.78
C ILE A 209 5.16 -8.48 3.18
N LEU A 210 4.64 -7.30 2.89
CA LEU A 210 3.21 -7.04 2.99
C LEU A 210 2.45 -7.88 1.96
N ALA A 211 1.34 -8.51 2.36
CA ALA A 211 0.37 -9.11 1.44
C ALA A 211 -0.38 -8.00 0.70
N GLY A 212 0.20 -7.51 -0.40
CA GLY A 212 -0.30 -6.38 -1.16
C GLY A 212 -1.57 -6.71 -1.94
N ILE A 213 -2.64 -5.92 -1.78
CA ILE A 213 -3.89 -6.10 -2.52
C ILE A 213 -3.66 -5.87 -4.03
N THR A 214 -2.84 -4.88 -4.39
CA THR A 214 -2.44 -4.67 -5.79
C THR A 214 -1.59 -5.84 -6.31
N ARG A 215 -0.65 -6.36 -5.50
CA ARG A 215 0.14 -7.54 -5.83
C ARG A 215 -0.77 -8.75 -6.14
N GLU A 216 -1.73 -9.04 -5.27
CA GLU A 216 -2.68 -10.14 -5.45
C GLU A 216 -3.53 -9.95 -6.71
N THR A 217 -4.01 -8.74 -6.95
CA THR A 217 -4.76 -8.39 -8.17
C THR A 217 -3.93 -8.66 -9.43
N VAL A 218 -2.62 -8.28 -9.42
CA VAL A 218 -1.72 -8.55 -10.55
C VAL A 218 -1.51 -10.04 -10.76
N ILE A 219 -1.29 -10.81 -9.71
CA ILE A 219 -1.15 -12.28 -9.78
C ILE A 219 -2.40 -12.91 -10.41
N ASP A 220 -3.58 -12.49 -9.95
CA ASP A 220 -4.86 -13.02 -10.41
C ASP A 220 -5.06 -12.72 -11.89
N PHE A 221 -5.05 -11.46 -12.33
CA PHE A 221 -5.33 -11.16 -13.72
C PHE A 221 -4.21 -11.62 -14.68
N ALA A 222 -2.95 -11.66 -14.23
CA ALA A 222 -1.88 -12.18 -15.06
C ALA A 222 -2.10 -13.67 -15.35
N ARG A 223 -2.46 -14.47 -14.34
CA ARG A 223 -2.81 -15.90 -14.52
C ARG A 223 -4.02 -16.09 -15.43
N HIS A 224 -5.06 -15.25 -15.28
CA HIS A 224 -6.25 -15.28 -16.16
C HIS A 224 -5.95 -14.89 -17.62
N ASN A 225 -4.82 -14.24 -17.87
CA ASN A 225 -4.35 -13.88 -19.21
C ASN A 225 -3.15 -14.76 -19.67
N ASP A 226 -3.08 -16.01 -19.19
CA ASP A 226 -2.13 -17.06 -19.57
C ASP A 226 -0.66 -16.74 -19.25
N TYR A 227 -0.37 -15.75 -18.38
CA TYR A 227 0.98 -15.55 -17.89
C TYR A 227 1.31 -16.54 -16.76
N THR A 228 2.50 -17.11 -16.83
CA THR A 228 3.05 -17.86 -15.69
C THR A 228 3.45 -16.87 -14.60
N VAL A 229 2.92 -17.03 -13.38
CA VAL A 229 3.28 -16.24 -12.22
C VAL A 229 3.77 -17.15 -11.10
N THR A 230 5.02 -16.97 -10.69
CA THR A 230 5.68 -17.77 -9.66
C THR A 230 6.08 -16.90 -8.47
N GLU A 231 5.64 -17.28 -7.29
CA GLU A 231 6.09 -16.72 -6.02
C GLU A 231 7.32 -17.50 -5.55
N LYS A 232 8.47 -16.84 -5.42
CA LYS A 232 9.73 -17.48 -5.03
C LYS A 232 10.63 -16.54 -4.24
N GLN A 233 11.58 -17.09 -3.49
CA GLN A 233 12.71 -16.30 -3.01
C GLN A 233 13.54 -15.82 -4.22
N MET A 234 13.93 -14.57 -4.22
CA MET A 234 14.71 -13.95 -5.29
C MET A 234 15.98 -13.30 -4.72
N THR A 235 17.06 -13.38 -5.49
CA THR A 235 18.31 -12.68 -5.20
C THR A 235 18.37 -11.36 -5.97
N LEU A 236 19.34 -10.50 -5.64
CA LEU A 236 19.61 -9.31 -6.44
C LEU A 236 20.01 -9.67 -7.88
N ASP A 237 20.70 -10.79 -8.10
CA ASP A 237 21.09 -11.24 -9.43
C ASP A 237 19.85 -11.64 -10.28
N ASP A 238 18.80 -12.19 -9.66
CA ASP A 238 17.52 -12.40 -10.36
C ASP A 238 16.96 -11.06 -10.89
N VAL A 239 17.03 -9.99 -10.09
CA VAL A 239 16.54 -8.67 -10.49
C VAL A 239 17.44 -8.03 -11.55
N TYR A 240 18.78 -8.08 -11.38
CA TYR A 240 19.71 -7.51 -12.36
C TYR A 240 19.63 -8.21 -13.73
N SER A 241 19.33 -9.50 -13.77
CA SER A 241 19.22 -10.29 -15.00
C SER A 241 17.80 -10.33 -15.58
N ALA A 242 16.83 -9.66 -14.95
CA ALA A 242 15.46 -9.61 -15.40
C ALA A 242 15.33 -8.86 -16.74
N ASP A 243 14.33 -9.22 -17.52
CA ASP A 243 13.99 -8.53 -18.76
C ASP A 243 13.17 -7.26 -18.48
N GLU A 244 12.37 -7.28 -17.40
CA GLU A 244 11.57 -6.16 -16.90
C GLU A 244 11.43 -6.25 -15.37
N ALA A 245 11.18 -5.13 -14.72
CA ALA A 245 10.78 -5.09 -13.31
C ALA A 245 9.80 -3.95 -13.06
N PHE A 246 8.91 -4.13 -12.08
CA PHE A 246 7.96 -3.10 -11.67
C PHE A 246 7.55 -3.26 -10.20
N PHE A 247 7.22 -2.14 -9.56
CA PHE A 247 6.57 -2.11 -8.27
C PHE A 247 5.05 -2.15 -8.39
N THR A 248 4.40 -2.68 -7.35
CA THR A 248 2.95 -2.69 -7.20
C THR A 248 2.54 -2.19 -5.83
N GLY A 249 1.55 -1.32 -5.79
CA GLY A 249 0.99 -0.80 -4.54
C GLY A 249 -0.24 0.06 -4.80
N THR A 250 -1.08 0.26 -3.80
CA THR A 250 -2.27 1.10 -3.97
C THR A 250 -1.90 2.53 -4.35
N ALA A 251 -0.86 3.11 -3.73
CA ALA A 251 -0.40 4.45 -4.05
C ALA A 251 0.40 4.50 -5.36
N ALA A 252 1.31 3.54 -5.54
CA ALA A 252 2.20 3.46 -6.70
C ALA A 252 1.54 2.87 -7.94
N GLU A 253 0.38 2.20 -7.78
CA GLU A 253 -0.28 1.43 -8.85
C GLU A 253 0.71 0.42 -9.46
N ILE A 254 1.03 0.57 -10.73
CA ILE A 254 2.07 -0.22 -11.42
C ILE A 254 3.16 0.76 -11.86
N THR A 255 4.31 0.69 -11.21
CA THR A 255 5.45 1.58 -11.48
C THR A 255 6.63 0.81 -12.02
N PRO A 256 6.97 0.97 -13.32
CA PRO A 256 8.11 0.29 -13.94
C PRO A 256 9.44 0.74 -13.31
N LEU A 257 10.39 -0.20 -13.13
CA LEU A 257 11.77 0.11 -12.77
C LEU A 257 12.59 0.37 -14.04
N ARG A 258 13.45 1.37 -13.99
CA ARG A 258 14.46 1.61 -15.02
C ARG A 258 15.78 0.93 -14.65
N SER A 259 16.22 1.11 -13.41
CA SER A 259 17.47 0.56 -12.93
C SER A 259 17.41 0.16 -11.45
N LEU A 260 18.29 -0.75 -11.07
CA LEU A 260 18.60 -1.08 -9.69
C LEU A 260 20.12 -0.94 -9.48
N ASP A 261 20.55 -0.11 -8.49
CA ASP A 261 21.96 0.16 -8.18
C ASP A 261 22.76 0.55 -9.43
N ASP A 262 22.21 1.49 -10.21
CA ASP A 262 22.78 2.00 -11.49
C ASP A 262 22.84 0.97 -12.64
N LYS A 263 22.40 -0.26 -12.41
CA LYS A 263 22.30 -1.26 -13.48
C LYS A 263 20.93 -1.18 -14.13
N VAL A 264 20.87 -0.85 -15.41
CA VAL A 264 19.64 -0.81 -16.21
C VAL A 264 19.05 -2.22 -16.28
N ILE A 265 17.74 -2.33 -16.04
CA ILE A 265 16.99 -3.59 -16.16
C ILE A 265 16.45 -3.69 -17.59
N GLY A 266 16.74 -4.81 -18.25
CA GLY A 266 16.28 -5.07 -19.59
C GLY A 266 16.85 -4.09 -20.64
N LYS A 267 15.98 -3.43 -21.43
CA LYS A 267 16.37 -2.63 -22.60
C LYS A 267 16.21 -1.11 -22.42
N ASP A 268 16.21 -0.59 -21.22
CA ASP A 268 15.97 0.85 -20.93
C ASP A 268 14.67 1.40 -21.54
N GLU A 269 13.64 0.56 -21.57
CA GLU A 269 12.28 0.91 -21.98
C GLU A 269 11.26 0.19 -21.09
N VAL A 270 9.98 0.59 -21.12
CA VAL A 270 8.93 -0.19 -20.48
C VAL A 270 8.69 -1.43 -21.33
N GLY A 271 8.97 -2.60 -20.77
CA GLY A 271 8.81 -3.86 -21.48
C GLY A 271 7.33 -4.23 -21.72
N PRO A 272 7.05 -5.12 -22.66
CA PRO A 272 5.68 -5.43 -23.10
C PRO A 272 4.81 -6.04 -21.99
N VAL A 273 5.37 -6.86 -21.11
CA VAL A 273 4.62 -7.46 -19.99
C VAL A 273 4.24 -6.40 -18.96
N THR A 274 5.19 -5.55 -18.59
CA THR A 274 4.93 -4.42 -17.66
C THR A 274 3.91 -3.45 -18.25
N ALA A 275 3.99 -3.14 -19.55
CA ALA A 275 3.02 -2.29 -20.24
C ALA A 275 1.62 -2.91 -20.21
N PHE A 276 1.50 -4.21 -20.48
CA PHE A 276 0.24 -4.95 -20.37
C PHE A 276 -0.31 -4.91 -18.94
N VAL A 277 0.51 -5.22 -17.92
CA VAL A 277 0.10 -5.21 -16.51
C VAL A 277 -0.39 -3.81 -16.09
N LYS A 278 0.33 -2.76 -16.48
CA LYS A 278 -0.04 -1.36 -16.18
C LYS A 278 -1.37 -0.99 -16.82
N GLN A 279 -1.58 -1.32 -18.10
CA GLN A 279 -2.82 -1.01 -18.81
C GLN A 279 -3.99 -1.82 -18.25
N LYS A 280 -3.82 -3.13 -18.02
CA LYS A 280 -4.87 -4.01 -17.49
C LYS A 280 -5.31 -3.56 -16.10
N TYR A 281 -4.37 -3.23 -15.21
CA TYR A 281 -4.69 -2.67 -13.90
C TYR A 281 -5.48 -1.35 -14.00
N ALA A 282 -5.03 -0.45 -14.88
CA ALA A 282 -5.72 0.82 -15.12
C ALA A 282 -7.15 0.63 -15.66
N ASP A 283 -7.40 -0.40 -16.46
CA ASP A 283 -8.73 -0.71 -16.97
C ASP A 283 -9.62 -1.37 -15.91
N ILE A 284 -9.04 -2.24 -15.06
CA ILE A 284 -9.75 -2.88 -13.93
C ILE A 284 -10.26 -1.80 -12.97
N VAL A 285 -9.39 -0.93 -12.46
CA VAL A 285 -9.78 0.07 -11.44
C VAL A 285 -10.73 1.14 -11.96
N ARG A 286 -10.86 1.28 -13.29
CA ARG A 286 -11.82 2.16 -13.95
C ARG A 286 -13.10 1.46 -14.42
N GLY A 287 -13.28 0.18 -14.04
CA GLY A 287 -14.48 -0.58 -14.35
C GLY A 287 -14.68 -0.94 -15.82
N LYS A 288 -13.59 -1.01 -16.60
CA LYS A 288 -13.63 -1.44 -18.02
C LYS A 288 -13.52 -2.95 -18.20
N CYS A 289 -13.24 -3.69 -17.13
CA CYS A 289 -13.11 -5.14 -17.12
C CYS A 289 -14.27 -5.74 -16.33
N PHE A 290 -15.23 -6.36 -17.04
CA PHE A 290 -16.46 -6.88 -16.42
C PHE A 290 -16.19 -7.92 -15.32
N GLU A 291 -15.20 -8.76 -15.52
CA GLU A 291 -14.79 -9.82 -14.59
C GLU A 291 -14.26 -9.33 -13.23
N TYR A 292 -13.98 -8.03 -13.10
CA TYR A 292 -13.46 -7.40 -11.87
C TYR A 292 -14.40 -6.35 -11.27
N MET A 293 -15.64 -6.27 -11.76
CA MET A 293 -16.62 -5.28 -11.31
C MET A 293 -17.01 -5.46 -9.84
N ASP A 294 -17.01 -6.69 -9.34
CA ASP A 294 -17.32 -7.01 -7.94
C ASP A 294 -16.30 -6.39 -6.96
N GLY A 295 -15.10 -6.07 -7.45
CA GLY A 295 -14.08 -5.35 -6.68
C GLY A 295 -14.28 -3.83 -6.60
N LEU A 296 -15.36 -3.29 -7.19
CA LEU A 296 -15.64 -1.85 -7.24
C LEU A 296 -16.85 -1.49 -6.38
N THR A 297 -16.62 -0.70 -5.34
CA THR A 297 -17.68 -0.08 -4.55
C THR A 297 -18.02 1.28 -5.16
N ILE A 298 -19.21 1.41 -5.76
CA ILE A 298 -19.64 2.64 -6.42
C ILE A 298 -20.04 3.68 -5.37
N VAL A 299 -19.53 4.88 -5.49
CA VAL A 299 -19.78 6.01 -4.59
C VAL A 299 -20.91 6.88 -5.11
N TYR A 300 -20.87 7.26 -6.42
CA TYR A 300 -21.89 8.08 -7.09
C TYR A 300 -22.47 7.36 -8.28
#